data_1b17f783a9a951f42b869ec7d502e130
#
_entry.id   1b17f783a9a951f42b869ec7d502e130
#
_cell.length_a   1.000
_cell.length_b   1.000
_cell.length_c   1.000
_cell.angle_alpha   90.00
_cell.angle_beta   90.00
_cell.angle_gamma   90.00
#
_symmetry.space_group_name_H-M   'P 1'
#
loop_
_entity.id
_entity.type
_entity.pdbx_description
1 polymer ?
#
loop_
_entity_poly.entity_id
_entity_poly.type
_entity_poly.pdbx_seq_one_letter_code
_entity_poly.pdbx_strand_id
1 'polypeptide(L)'
;MEFDSDGVRLHYELHGPDSGTPVVLVHGFASDYRLNWVGTRWQETLTGAGYRVIGLDCRGHGASDKPHDPAAYALELMAGDVGRLIDHLHIGSAHFIGYSMGARIGLQVLLDQPTRLNRVVLGGIGWAGAFHVAADIARAMRGEPTTSQIAQTFYEFARARPINDLEALAACILGPQSPMDPGKLASITNPVLVVVGDQDDIVGKVDRLVESIPTAKLVKVAGRNHMSAVPAREFKEAALEFLAG
;
A
#
# COMPACT_ATOMS: atom_id res chain seq x y z
N MET A 1 2.70 -16.95 7.62
CA MET A 1 4.15 -17.24 7.62
C MET A 1 4.90 -16.00 8.08
N GLU A 2 6.17 -16.10 8.44
CA GLU A 2 6.94 -14.97 8.96
C GLU A 2 8.36 -14.97 8.38
N PHE A 3 8.98 -13.79 8.27
CA PHE A 3 10.39 -13.63 7.93
C PHE A 3 10.99 -12.44 8.69
N ASP A 4 12.30 -12.44 8.86
CA ASP A 4 13.02 -11.32 9.46
C ASP A 4 13.35 -10.27 8.38
N SER A 5 13.04 -9.01 8.68
CA SER A 5 13.31 -7.86 7.82
C SER A 5 14.10 -6.81 8.63
N ASP A 6 15.42 -6.99 8.69
CA ASP A 6 16.34 -6.15 9.47
C ASP A 6 15.93 -6.04 10.96
N GLY A 7 15.69 -7.19 11.61
CA GLY A 7 15.32 -7.29 13.01
C GLY A 7 13.85 -6.99 13.30
N VAL A 8 13.02 -6.79 12.29
CA VAL A 8 11.56 -6.68 12.39
C VAL A 8 10.94 -7.92 11.79
N ARG A 9 10.20 -8.68 12.58
CA ARG A 9 9.49 -9.88 12.11
C ARG A 9 8.22 -9.47 11.39
N LEU A 10 8.12 -9.83 10.11
CA LEU A 10 7.00 -9.52 9.25
C LEU A 10 6.21 -10.77 8.88
N HIS A 11 4.89 -10.65 8.93
CA HIS A 11 3.95 -11.69 8.54
C HIS A 11 3.59 -11.57 7.08
N TYR A 12 3.50 -12.73 6.40
CA TYR A 12 3.00 -12.82 5.03
C TYR A 12 2.17 -14.08 4.80
N GLU A 13 1.30 -14.05 3.82
CA GLU A 13 0.49 -15.19 3.39
C GLU A 13 0.74 -15.49 1.91
N LEU A 14 0.72 -16.78 1.53
CA LEU A 14 0.84 -17.24 0.15
C LEU A 14 -0.43 -17.95 -0.27
N HIS A 15 -0.95 -17.61 -1.46
CA HIS A 15 -2.16 -18.22 -2.02
C HIS A 15 -2.05 -18.36 -3.54
N GLY A 16 -2.81 -19.32 -4.10
CA GLY A 16 -2.79 -19.63 -5.52
C GLY A 16 -1.72 -20.64 -5.91
N PRO A 17 -1.54 -20.91 -7.19
CA PRO A 17 -0.61 -21.93 -7.67
C PRO A 17 0.85 -21.50 -7.52
N ASP A 18 1.73 -22.40 -7.09
CA ASP A 18 3.17 -22.11 -6.94
C ASP A 18 3.83 -21.69 -8.27
N SER A 19 3.33 -22.20 -9.40
CA SER A 19 3.78 -21.84 -10.75
C SER A 19 3.17 -20.55 -11.29
N GLY A 20 2.23 -19.93 -10.56
CA GLY A 20 1.60 -18.68 -10.96
C GLY A 20 2.56 -17.50 -10.95
N THR A 21 2.32 -16.53 -11.82
CA THR A 21 3.06 -15.26 -11.77
C THR A 21 2.88 -14.59 -10.41
N PRO A 22 3.96 -14.25 -9.68
CA PRO A 22 3.86 -13.69 -8.34
C PRO A 22 3.32 -12.26 -8.37
N VAL A 23 2.39 -11.97 -7.45
CA VAL A 23 1.84 -10.63 -7.19
C VAL A 23 1.94 -10.32 -5.71
N VAL A 24 2.70 -9.29 -5.34
CA VAL A 24 2.79 -8.79 -3.97
C VAL A 24 1.66 -7.81 -3.70
N LEU A 25 0.92 -8.03 -2.61
CA LEU A 25 -0.17 -7.17 -2.15
C LEU A 25 0.23 -6.43 -0.88
N VAL A 26 0.17 -5.10 -0.90
CA VAL A 26 0.51 -4.24 0.25
C VAL A 26 -0.67 -3.32 0.58
N HIS A 27 -1.18 -3.45 1.80
CA HIS A 27 -2.40 -2.81 2.29
C HIS A 27 -2.22 -1.33 2.66
N GLY A 28 -3.34 -0.64 2.93
CA GLY A 28 -3.37 0.73 3.41
C GLY A 28 -3.11 0.87 4.92
N PHE A 29 -2.92 2.11 5.37
CA PHE A 29 -2.72 2.45 6.78
C PHE A 29 -3.88 1.95 7.66
N ALA A 30 -3.57 1.48 8.87
CA ALA A 30 -4.49 0.91 9.87
C ALA A 30 -5.28 -0.33 9.39
N SER A 31 -4.93 -0.88 8.22
CA SER A 31 -5.48 -2.13 7.67
C SER A 31 -4.49 -3.28 7.87
N ASP A 32 -4.75 -4.42 7.27
CA ASP A 32 -3.88 -5.58 7.16
C ASP A 32 -4.20 -6.34 5.87
N TYR A 33 -3.43 -7.41 5.58
CA TYR A 33 -3.65 -8.23 4.40
C TYR A 33 -5.08 -8.77 4.33
N ARG A 34 -5.58 -9.30 5.45
CA ARG A 34 -6.91 -9.94 5.46
C ARG A 34 -8.03 -8.94 5.25
N LEU A 35 -7.97 -7.79 5.91
CA LEU A 35 -8.99 -6.76 5.74
C LEU A 35 -8.98 -6.18 4.33
N ASN A 36 -7.78 -5.78 3.85
CA ASN A 36 -7.65 -5.06 2.60
C ASN A 36 -7.87 -5.94 1.37
N TRP A 37 -7.43 -7.21 1.42
CA TRP A 37 -7.33 -8.04 0.23
C TRP A 37 -8.19 -9.30 0.26
N VAL A 38 -8.35 -9.96 1.42
CA VAL A 38 -9.27 -11.11 1.55
C VAL A 38 -10.72 -10.64 1.70
N GLY A 39 -10.98 -9.74 2.65
CA GLY A 39 -12.33 -9.20 2.89
C GLY A 39 -12.95 -8.49 1.69
N THR A 40 -12.14 -7.92 0.82
CA THR A 40 -12.55 -7.28 -0.42
C THR A 40 -12.52 -8.22 -1.65
N ARG A 41 -12.20 -9.50 -1.45
CA ARG A 41 -12.12 -10.56 -2.47
C ARG A 41 -11.03 -10.37 -3.54
N TRP A 42 -10.00 -9.58 -3.26
CA TRP A 42 -8.86 -9.43 -4.17
C TRP A 42 -8.05 -10.73 -4.27
N GLN A 43 -7.77 -11.39 -3.13
CA GLN A 43 -7.08 -12.66 -3.11
C GLN A 43 -7.76 -13.67 -4.03
N GLU A 44 -9.07 -13.88 -3.85
CA GLU A 44 -9.87 -14.79 -4.68
C GLU A 44 -9.83 -14.40 -6.16
N THR A 45 -9.96 -13.10 -6.47
CA THR A 45 -9.93 -12.58 -7.83
C THR A 45 -8.60 -12.88 -8.53
N LEU A 46 -7.47 -12.65 -7.85
CA LEU A 46 -6.14 -12.89 -8.43
C LEU A 46 -5.79 -14.37 -8.51
N THR A 47 -6.10 -15.17 -7.48
CA THR A 47 -5.85 -16.62 -7.53
C THR A 47 -6.72 -17.30 -8.57
N GLY A 48 -7.97 -16.86 -8.74
CA GLY A 48 -8.86 -17.32 -9.81
C GLY A 48 -8.36 -16.99 -11.22
N ALA A 49 -7.55 -15.94 -11.37
CA ALA A 49 -6.87 -15.58 -12.61
C ALA A 49 -5.49 -16.27 -12.77
N GLY A 50 -5.10 -17.17 -11.85
CA GLY A 50 -3.88 -17.97 -11.94
C GLY A 50 -2.62 -17.30 -11.35
N TYR A 51 -2.75 -16.17 -10.67
CA TYR A 51 -1.62 -15.53 -10.00
C TYR A 51 -1.26 -16.22 -8.67
N ARG A 52 0.04 -16.23 -8.35
CA ARG A 52 0.55 -16.54 -7.01
C ARG A 52 0.52 -15.26 -6.17
N VAL A 53 -0.41 -15.18 -5.24
CA VAL A 53 -0.60 -14.02 -4.37
C VAL A 53 0.32 -14.11 -3.16
N ILE A 54 1.04 -13.03 -2.89
CA ILE A 54 1.94 -12.83 -1.76
C ILE A 54 1.40 -11.63 -0.98
N GLY A 55 0.71 -11.89 0.13
CA GLY A 55 0.11 -10.86 0.97
C GLY A 55 1.02 -10.48 2.12
N LEU A 56 1.43 -9.22 2.24
CA LEU A 56 2.27 -8.71 3.30
C LEU A 56 1.45 -7.94 4.33
N ASP A 57 1.62 -8.26 5.61
CA ASP A 57 1.31 -7.32 6.69
C ASP A 57 2.52 -6.41 6.91
N CYS A 58 2.35 -5.11 6.67
CA CYS A 58 3.41 -4.14 6.89
C CYS A 58 3.81 -4.09 8.36
N ARG A 59 5.07 -3.68 8.67
CA ARG A 59 5.46 -3.35 10.04
C ARG A 59 4.44 -2.43 10.69
N GLY A 60 4.13 -2.64 11.98
CA GLY A 60 3.10 -1.91 12.72
C GLY A 60 1.67 -2.40 12.49
N HIS A 61 1.43 -3.37 11.59
CA HIS A 61 0.09 -3.79 11.16
C HIS A 61 -0.08 -5.30 11.24
N GLY A 62 -1.34 -5.75 11.27
CA GLY A 62 -1.70 -7.15 11.21
C GLY A 62 -0.96 -8.01 12.23
N ALA A 63 -0.38 -9.12 11.78
CA ALA A 63 0.41 -10.04 12.59
C ALA A 63 1.92 -9.73 12.62
N SER A 64 2.37 -8.68 11.93
CA SER A 64 3.76 -8.20 11.97
C SER A 64 4.10 -7.51 13.28
N ASP A 65 5.41 -7.42 13.60
CA ASP A 65 5.92 -6.67 14.74
C ASP A 65 5.53 -5.19 14.66
N LYS A 66 5.34 -4.57 15.83
CA LYS A 66 4.76 -3.24 16.01
C LYS A 66 5.69 -2.29 16.76
N PRO A 67 6.80 -1.84 16.13
CA PRO A 67 7.68 -0.84 16.73
C PRO A 67 6.92 0.44 17.09
N HIS A 68 7.29 1.08 18.22
CA HIS A 68 6.71 2.37 18.63
C HIS A 68 7.60 3.57 18.27
N ASP A 69 8.78 3.32 17.66
CA ASP A 69 9.65 4.39 17.18
C ASP A 69 9.25 4.81 15.76
N PRO A 70 8.90 6.09 15.50
CA PRO A 70 8.62 6.57 14.15
C PRO A 70 9.75 6.31 13.13
N ALA A 71 11.02 6.30 13.57
CA ALA A 71 12.15 6.03 12.69
C ALA A 71 12.09 4.63 12.06
N ALA A 72 11.45 3.65 12.73
CA ALA A 72 11.23 2.31 12.19
C ALA A 72 10.28 2.28 10.98
N TYR A 73 9.56 3.36 10.70
CA TYR A 73 8.57 3.48 9.63
C TYR A 73 9.02 4.41 8.50
N ALA A 74 10.33 4.69 8.39
CA ALA A 74 10.85 5.40 7.23
C ALA A 74 10.40 4.69 5.95
N LEU A 75 9.95 5.48 4.96
CA LEU A 75 9.35 4.93 3.74
C LEU A 75 10.32 3.99 3.01
N GLU A 76 11.61 4.31 3.03
CA GLU A 76 12.68 3.51 2.44
C GLU A 76 12.85 2.15 3.15
N LEU A 77 12.66 2.10 4.47
CA LEU A 77 12.67 0.83 5.23
C LEU A 77 11.48 -0.03 4.87
N MET A 78 10.28 0.56 4.78
CA MET A 78 9.05 -0.15 4.40
C MET A 78 9.10 -0.64 2.94
N ALA A 79 9.73 0.13 2.04
CA ALA A 79 10.01 -0.32 0.68
C ALA A 79 11.03 -1.46 0.65
N GLY A 80 12.07 -1.37 1.49
CA GLY A 80 13.04 -2.44 1.70
C GLY A 80 12.42 -3.76 2.17
N ASP A 81 11.35 -3.71 2.98
CA ASP A 81 10.62 -4.92 3.42
C ASP A 81 10.06 -5.72 2.23
N VAL A 82 9.54 -5.03 1.21
CA VAL A 82 9.03 -5.68 0.00
C VAL A 82 10.17 -6.38 -0.75
N GLY A 83 11.31 -5.71 -0.91
CA GLY A 83 12.49 -6.31 -1.55
C GLY A 83 12.99 -7.55 -0.80
N ARG A 84 13.10 -7.46 0.52
CA ARG A 84 13.52 -8.59 1.38
C ARG A 84 12.52 -9.74 1.37
N LEU A 85 11.21 -9.47 1.27
CA LEU A 85 10.21 -10.52 1.09
C LEU A 85 10.41 -11.27 -0.23
N ILE A 86 10.66 -10.54 -1.33
CA ILE A 86 10.96 -11.12 -2.64
C ILE A 86 12.22 -11.99 -2.58
N ASP A 87 13.27 -11.52 -1.89
CA ASP A 87 14.50 -12.30 -1.68
C ASP A 87 14.27 -13.54 -0.80
N HIS A 88 13.52 -13.38 0.30
CA HIS A 88 13.16 -14.49 1.20
C HIS A 88 12.40 -15.62 0.48
N LEU A 89 11.56 -15.26 -0.48
CA LEU A 89 10.80 -16.22 -1.28
C LEU A 89 11.59 -16.77 -2.49
N HIS A 90 12.85 -16.35 -2.67
CA HIS A 90 13.72 -16.75 -3.78
C HIS A 90 13.10 -16.49 -5.16
N ILE A 91 12.36 -15.39 -5.30
CA ILE A 91 11.81 -14.93 -6.57
C ILE A 91 12.58 -13.71 -7.09
N GLY A 92 12.77 -13.62 -8.41
CA GLY A 92 13.54 -12.52 -9.00
C GLY A 92 12.79 -11.20 -8.98
N SER A 93 11.51 -11.24 -9.37
CA SER A 93 10.62 -10.07 -9.45
C SER A 93 9.15 -10.51 -9.35
N ALA A 94 8.28 -9.57 -9.03
CA ALA A 94 6.84 -9.80 -8.92
C ALA A 94 6.04 -8.65 -9.55
N HIS A 95 4.79 -8.88 -9.88
CA HIS A 95 3.82 -7.81 -9.98
C HIS A 95 3.53 -7.23 -8.58
N PHE A 96 2.99 -6.04 -8.54
CA PHE A 96 2.71 -5.35 -7.28
C PHE A 96 1.34 -4.66 -7.33
N ILE A 97 0.57 -4.81 -6.27
CA ILE A 97 -0.63 -4.01 -6.05
C ILE A 97 -0.54 -3.43 -4.63
N GLY A 98 -0.50 -2.11 -4.53
CA GLY A 98 -0.54 -1.41 -3.25
C GLY A 98 -1.75 -0.49 -3.16
N TYR A 99 -2.28 -0.30 -1.95
CA TYR A 99 -3.36 0.64 -1.71
C TYR A 99 -2.97 1.70 -0.68
N SER A 100 -3.20 2.98 -0.99
CA SER A 100 -2.94 4.11 -0.08
C SER A 100 -1.49 4.12 0.42
N MET A 101 -1.24 3.82 1.70
CA MET A 101 0.12 3.62 2.24
C MET A 101 0.89 2.57 1.43
N GLY A 102 0.26 1.43 1.10
CA GLY A 102 0.89 0.39 0.29
C GLY A 102 1.24 0.87 -1.13
N ALA A 103 0.43 1.74 -1.72
CA ALA A 103 0.77 2.35 -3.01
C ALA A 103 1.97 3.30 -2.90
N ARG A 104 2.08 4.03 -1.79
CA ARG A 104 3.25 4.89 -1.51
C ARG A 104 4.52 4.06 -1.34
N ILE A 105 4.42 2.91 -0.64
CA ILE A 105 5.52 1.96 -0.51
C ILE A 105 5.92 1.42 -1.89
N GLY A 106 4.96 0.99 -2.71
CA GLY A 106 5.24 0.49 -4.06
C GLY A 106 5.91 1.52 -4.96
N LEU A 107 5.53 2.79 -4.86
CA LEU A 107 6.19 3.89 -5.57
C LEU A 107 7.65 4.05 -5.11
N GLN A 108 7.93 3.91 -3.81
CA GLN A 108 9.29 3.95 -3.30
C GLN A 108 10.12 2.73 -3.74
N VAL A 109 9.52 1.52 -3.80
CA VAL A 109 10.20 0.34 -4.36
C VAL A 109 10.60 0.57 -5.82
N LEU A 110 9.74 1.21 -6.63
CA LEU A 110 10.07 1.56 -8.02
C LEU A 110 11.27 2.51 -8.12
N LEU A 111 11.45 3.39 -7.15
CA LEU A 111 12.58 4.31 -7.12
C LEU A 111 13.88 3.66 -6.66
N ASP A 112 13.82 2.80 -5.65
CA ASP A 112 15.00 2.22 -4.99
C ASP A 112 15.43 0.89 -5.63
N GLN A 113 14.45 0.08 -6.08
CA GLN A 113 14.65 -1.30 -6.51
C GLN A 113 13.78 -1.63 -7.75
N PRO A 114 13.86 -0.87 -8.86
CA PRO A 114 12.93 -0.99 -10.00
C PRO A 114 12.89 -2.39 -10.63
N THR A 115 13.99 -3.14 -10.55
CA THR A 115 14.09 -4.50 -11.11
C THR A 115 13.31 -5.55 -10.33
N ARG A 116 12.87 -5.24 -9.10
CA ARG A 116 12.08 -6.14 -8.27
C ARG A 116 10.61 -6.18 -8.65
N LEU A 117 10.13 -5.15 -9.33
CA LEU A 117 8.73 -5.06 -9.74
C LEU A 117 8.59 -5.12 -11.26
N ASN A 118 7.60 -5.86 -11.74
CA ASN A 118 7.30 -5.96 -13.17
C ASN A 118 6.24 -4.91 -13.57
N ARG A 119 4.96 -5.17 -13.27
CA ARG A 119 3.85 -4.24 -13.46
C ARG A 119 3.33 -3.81 -12.11
N VAL A 120 3.03 -2.54 -11.94
CA VAL A 120 2.71 -1.95 -10.63
C VAL A 120 1.37 -1.25 -10.66
N VAL A 121 0.47 -1.66 -9.79
CA VAL A 121 -0.83 -1.04 -9.59
C VAL A 121 -0.81 -0.25 -8.28
N LEU A 122 -1.05 1.04 -8.37
CA LEU A 122 -1.05 1.99 -7.26
C LEU A 122 -2.47 2.50 -7.04
N GLY A 123 -3.18 1.93 -6.07
CA GLY A 123 -4.54 2.30 -5.74
C GLY A 123 -4.60 3.38 -4.65
N GLY A 124 -5.53 4.34 -4.75
CA GLY A 124 -5.77 5.33 -3.70
C GLY A 124 -4.56 6.20 -3.37
N ILE A 125 -3.84 6.67 -4.37
CA ILE A 125 -2.66 7.51 -4.24
C ILE A 125 -2.75 8.75 -5.14
N GLY A 126 -2.21 9.87 -4.64
CA GLY A 126 -2.02 11.11 -5.40
C GLY A 126 -0.79 11.86 -4.92
N TRP A 127 -0.58 13.08 -5.41
CA TRP A 127 0.66 13.83 -5.17
C TRP A 127 0.91 14.17 -3.69
N ALA A 128 -0.11 14.54 -2.92
CA ALA A 128 0.07 15.01 -1.54
C ALA A 128 -0.36 14.00 -0.48
N GLY A 129 -1.40 13.21 -0.75
CA GLY A 129 -1.98 12.29 0.22
C GLY A 129 -2.40 12.95 1.55
N ALA A 130 -2.69 12.15 2.57
CA ALA A 130 -3.11 12.61 3.89
C ALA A 130 -1.95 13.11 4.80
N PHE A 131 -0.75 13.31 4.27
CA PHE A 131 0.43 13.67 5.10
C PHE A 131 0.31 15.01 5.82
N HIS A 132 -0.49 15.96 5.28
CA HIS A 132 -0.72 17.24 5.94
C HIS A 132 -1.51 17.12 7.26
N VAL A 133 -2.16 15.97 7.50
CA VAL A 133 -2.91 15.67 8.74
C VAL A 133 -2.25 14.54 9.56
N ALA A 134 -1.03 14.13 9.23
CA ALA A 134 -0.33 13.03 9.90
C ALA A 134 -0.23 13.25 11.41
N ALA A 135 0.12 14.47 11.85
CA ALA A 135 0.20 14.81 13.26
C ALA A 135 -1.17 14.70 13.96
N ASP A 136 -2.26 15.10 13.30
CA ASP A 136 -3.61 14.97 13.85
C ASP A 136 -4.05 13.51 13.95
N ILE A 137 -3.71 12.68 12.94
CA ILE A 137 -3.97 11.25 12.98
C ILE A 137 -3.21 10.60 14.14
N ALA A 138 -1.92 10.93 14.31
CA ALA A 138 -1.12 10.39 15.41
C ALA A 138 -1.68 10.79 16.79
N ARG A 139 -2.11 12.03 16.96
CA ARG A 139 -2.78 12.48 18.20
C ARG A 139 -4.06 11.70 18.45
N ALA A 140 -4.91 11.55 17.44
CA ALA A 140 -6.13 10.77 17.55
C ALA A 140 -5.85 9.30 17.96
N MET A 141 -4.82 8.66 17.38
CA MET A 141 -4.41 7.29 17.75
C MET A 141 -3.98 7.20 19.23
N ARG A 142 -3.41 8.28 19.80
CA ARG A 142 -3.04 8.36 21.23
C ARG A 142 -4.18 8.76 22.14
N GLY A 143 -5.40 8.92 21.60
CA GLY A 143 -6.56 9.37 22.38
C GLY A 143 -6.54 10.87 22.71
N GLU A 144 -5.69 11.66 22.05
CA GLU A 144 -5.63 13.11 22.22
C GLU A 144 -6.71 13.81 21.38
N PRO A 145 -7.23 14.97 21.83
CA PRO A 145 -8.22 15.72 21.09
C PRO A 145 -7.72 16.19 19.72
N THR A 146 -8.57 16.06 18.70
CA THR A 146 -8.35 16.62 17.36
C THR A 146 -9.65 17.14 16.77
N THR A 147 -9.57 18.20 15.98
CA THR A 147 -10.69 18.74 15.20
C THR A 147 -10.70 18.21 13.75
N SER A 148 -9.68 17.45 13.36
CA SER A 148 -9.57 16.87 12.02
C SER A 148 -10.55 15.71 11.84
N GLN A 149 -11.53 15.88 10.94
CA GLN A 149 -12.48 14.82 10.60
C GLN A 149 -11.79 13.60 9.99
N ILE A 150 -10.74 13.82 9.19
CA ILE A 150 -9.94 12.74 8.61
C ILE A 150 -9.25 11.94 9.72
N ALA A 151 -8.65 12.60 10.71
CA ALA A 151 -8.01 11.94 11.83
C ALA A 151 -9.00 11.11 12.67
N GLN A 152 -10.19 11.66 12.92
CA GLN A 152 -11.26 10.93 13.61
C GLN A 152 -11.71 9.70 12.84
N THR A 153 -11.87 9.81 11.51
CA THR A 153 -12.24 8.67 10.65
C THR A 153 -11.20 7.56 10.71
N PHE A 154 -9.91 7.89 10.63
CA PHE A 154 -8.84 6.91 10.75
C PHE A 154 -8.77 6.29 12.15
N TYR A 155 -8.99 7.06 13.20
CA TYR A 155 -9.04 6.55 14.57
C TYR A 155 -10.18 5.55 14.77
N GLU A 156 -11.41 5.90 14.33
CA GLU A 156 -12.56 5.00 14.43
C GLU A 156 -12.34 3.71 13.64
N PHE A 157 -11.75 3.81 12.46
CA PHE A 157 -11.39 2.66 11.64
C PHE A 157 -10.35 1.76 12.35
N ALA A 158 -9.30 2.36 12.92
CA ALA A 158 -8.23 1.64 13.59
C ALA A 158 -8.69 0.95 14.88
N ARG A 159 -9.42 1.68 15.76
CA ARG A 159 -9.87 1.15 17.07
C ARG A 159 -10.93 0.06 16.98
N ALA A 160 -11.65 -0.01 15.85
CA ALA A 160 -12.61 -1.08 15.60
C ALA A 160 -11.97 -2.46 15.44
N ARG A 161 -10.64 -2.54 15.36
CA ARG A 161 -9.88 -3.77 15.15
C ARG A 161 -8.93 -4.05 16.32
N PRO A 162 -9.22 -5.06 17.15
CA PRO A 162 -8.38 -5.39 18.32
C PRO A 162 -6.94 -5.80 18.01
N ILE A 163 -6.66 -6.21 16.75
CA ILE A 163 -5.29 -6.55 16.31
C ILE A 163 -4.40 -5.33 16.18
N ASN A 164 -4.97 -4.14 16.03
CA ASN A 164 -4.23 -2.89 15.87
C ASN A 164 -3.63 -2.44 17.20
N ASP A 165 -2.37 -2.04 17.15
CA ASP A 165 -1.67 -1.31 18.19
C ASP A 165 -1.70 0.18 17.82
N LEU A 166 -2.47 0.98 18.54
CA LEU A 166 -2.68 2.39 18.21
C LEU A 166 -1.42 3.23 18.38
N GLU A 167 -0.51 2.87 19.29
CA GLU A 167 0.77 3.58 19.43
C GLU A 167 1.71 3.27 18.26
N ALA A 168 1.75 2.01 17.80
CA ALA A 168 2.48 1.64 16.60
C ALA A 168 1.92 2.35 15.35
N LEU A 169 0.59 2.51 15.24
CA LEU A 169 -0.05 3.25 14.16
C LEU A 169 0.28 4.76 14.25
N ALA A 170 0.32 5.34 15.47
CA ALA A 170 0.76 6.71 15.67
C ALA A 170 2.23 6.90 15.24
N ALA A 171 3.09 5.95 15.59
CA ALA A 171 4.48 5.95 15.14
C ALA A 171 4.59 5.82 13.61
N CYS A 172 3.80 4.92 13.01
CA CYS A 172 3.80 4.66 11.57
C CYS A 172 3.43 5.92 10.76
N ILE A 173 2.35 6.62 11.14
CA ILE A 173 1.90 7.80 10.38
C ILE A 173 2.89 8.97 10.51
N LEU A 174 3.70 9.01 11.57
CA LEU A 174 4.77 9.98 11.79
C LEU A 174 6.12 9.54 11.20
N GLY A 175 6.19 8.34 10.64
CA GLY A 175 7.41 7.82 10.03
C GLY A 175 7.99 8.77 8.98
N PRO A 176 9.33 8.90 8.90
CA PRO A 176 9.99 9.76 7.92
C PRO A 176 9.60 9.39 6.49
N GLN A 177 9.25 10.40 5.70
CA GLN A 177 8.86 10.22 4.31
C GLN A 177 9.52 11.27 3.43
N SER A 178 10.22 10.82 2.40
CA SER A 178 10.76 11.71 1.39
C SER A 178 9.62 12.33 0.56
N PRO A 179 9.65 13.65 0.31
CA PRO A 179 8.72 14.26 -0.62
C PRO A 179 8.79 13.62 -2.00
N MET A 180 7.66 13.60 -2.72
CA MET A 180 7.65 13.19 -4.12
C MET A 180 8.48 14.17 -4.95
N ASP A 181 9.44 13.63 -5.71
CA ASP A 181 10.31 14.39 -6.59
C ASP A 181 9.96 14.08 -8.05
N PRO A 182 9.49 15.06 -8.85
CA PRO A 182 9.14 14.84 -10.25
C PRO A 182 10.31 14.30 -11.07
N GLY A 183 11.54 14.72 -10.78
CA GLY A 183 12.73 14.26 -11.48
C GLY A 183 13.00 12.77 -11.24
N LYS A 184 12.83 12.30 -10.01
CA LYS A 184 12.93 10.87 -9.67
C LYS A 184 11.78 10.07 -10.29
N LEU A 185 10.54 10.58 -10.23
CA LEU A 185 9.39 9.91 -10.82
C LEU A 185 9.50 9.76 -12.34
N ALA A 186 10.10 10.75 -13.02
CA ALA A 186 10.36 10.70 -14.47
C ALA A 186 11.35 9.60 -14.88
N SER A 187 12.13 9.04 -13.96
CA SER A 187 13.03 7.92 -14.22
C SER A 187 12.37 6.54 -14.16
N ILE A 188 11.11 6.45 -13.73
CA ILE A 188 10.38 5.17 -13.65
C ILE A 188 10.06 4.68 -15.06
N THR A 189 10.56 3.48 -15.38
CA THR A 189 10.36 2.81 -16.67
C THR A 189 9.40 1.61 -16.59
N ASN A 190 9.12 1.12 -15.39
CA ASN A 190 8.17 0.03 -15.19
C ASN A 190 6.76 0.48 -15.59
N PRO A 191 5.93 -0.40 -16.17
CA PRO A 191 4.51 -0.10 -16.39
C PRO A 191 3.79 0.18 -15.07
N VAL A 192 3.09 1.32 -14.97
CA VAL A 192 2.34 1.75 -13.78
C VAL A 192 0.88 2.00 -14.14
N LEU A 193 -0.03 1.46 -13.30
CA LEU A 193 -1.45 1.81 -13.32
C LEU A 193 -1.80 2.52 -12.01
N VAL A 194 -2.31 3.73 -12.09
CA VAL A 194 -2.87 4.46 -10.96
C VAL A 194 -4.39 4.31 -10.98
N VAL A 195 -4.99 3.88 -9.87
CA VAL A 195 -6.45 3.72 -9.75
C VAL A 195 -6.96 4.46 -8.53
N VAL A 196 -7.95 5.34 -8.73
CA VAL A 196 -8.56 6.13 -7.63
C VAL A 196 -10.06 6.20 -7.79
N GLY A 197 -10.77 6.37 -6.69
CA GLY A 197 -12.17 6.77 -6.76
C GLY A 197 -12.31 8.23 -7.22
N ASP A 198 -13.31 8.56 -8.00
CA ASP A 198 -13.53 9.95 -8.45
C ASP A 198 -14.04 10.87 -7.33
N GLN A 199 -14.47 10.27 -6.20
CA GLN A 199 -14.87 10.96 -4.96
C GLN A 199 -13.82 10.77 -3.84
N ASP A 200 -12.58 10.40 -4.18
CA ASP A 200 -11.49 10.24 -3.19
C ASP A 200 -10.85 11.61 -2.92
N ASP A 201 -11.24 12.22 -1.81
CA ASP A 201 -10.77 13.52 -1.34
C ASP A 201 -9.48 13.45 -0.49
N ILE A 202 -9.01 12.23 -0.18
CA ILE A 202 -7.81 12.01 0.64
C ILE A 202 -6.53 12.08 -0.19
N VAL A 203 -6.56 11.61 -1.43
CA VAL A 203 -5.34 11.38 -2.25
C VAL A 203 -4.71 12.65 -2.83
N GLY A 204 -5.43 13.76 -2.87
CA GLY A 204 -4.94 15.03 -3.43
C GLY A 204 -4.82 15.01 -4.96
N LYS A 205 -3.78 15.64 -5.51
CA LYS A 205 -3.63 15.87 -6.96
C LYS A 205 -3.15 14.63 -7.71
N VAL A 206 -4.07 13.76 -8.11
CA VAL A 206 -3.77 12.51 -8.83
C VAL A 206 -3.18 12.77 -10.21
N ASP A 207 -3.75 13.69 -10.97
CA ASP A 207 -3.30 13.98 -12.35
C ASP A 207 -1.82 14.41 -12.36
N ARG A 208 -1.38 15.21 -11.37
CA ARG A 208 0.04 15.58 -11.23
C ARG A 208 0.96 14.38 -10.99
N LEU A 209 0.55 13.39 -10.21
CA LEU A 209 1.32 12.17 -10.01
C LEU A 209 1.47 11.39 -11.33
N VAL A 210 0.36 11.21 -12.03
CA VAL A 210 0.33 10.48 -13.30
C VAL A 210 1.19 11.17 -14.36
N GLU A 211 1.09 12.49 -14.49
CA GLU A 211 1.91 13.29 -15.43
C GLU A 211 3.42 13.20 -15.13
N SER A 212 3.79 12.95 -13.86
CA SER A 212 5.19 12.82 -13.43
C SER A 212 5.82 11.47 -13.74
N ILE A 213 5.03 10.44 -14.07
CA ILE A 213 5.50 9.07 -14.35
C ILE A 213 5.22 8.75 -15.83
N PRO A 214 6.23 8.67 -16.70
CA PRO A 214 6.03 8.55 -18.16
C PRO A 214 5.21 7.32 -18.59
N THR A 215 5.26 6.26 -17.80
CA THR A 215 4.59 4.98 -18.09
C THR A 215 3.21 4.85 -17.42
N ALA A 216 2.79 5.85 -16.62
CA ALA A 216 1.58 5.76 -15.85
C ALA A 216 0.32 5.88 -16.70
N LYS A 217 -0.65 5.00 -16.41
CA LYS A 217 -2.03 5.11 -16.85
C LYS A 217 -2.92 5.42 -15.67
N LEU A 218 -4.02 6.14 -15.87
CA LEU A 218 -4.98 6.50 -14.83
C LEU A 218 -6.34 5.87 -15.11
N VAL A 219 -6.91 5.25 -14.08
CA VAL A 219 -8.32 4.82 -14.05
C VAL A 219 -9.00 5.51 -12.86
N LYS A 220 -10.11 6.21 -13.11
CA LYS A 220 -10.99 6.79 -12.09
C LYS A 220 -12.25 5.93 -11.96
N VAL A 221 -12.50 5.42 -10.75
CA VAL A 221 -13.65 4.55 -10.47
C VAL A 221 -14.82 5.41 -10.03
N ALA A 222 -15.87 5.44 -10.84
CA ALA A 222 -17.02 6.34 -10.65
C ALA A 222 -17.78 6.07 -9.35
N GLY A 223 -18.16 7.13 -8.63
CA GLY A 223 -18.93 7.09 -7.39
C GLY A 223 -18.22 6.45 -6.21
N ARG A 224 -16.89 6.32 -6.24
CA ARG A 224 -16.11 5.69 -5.17
C ARG A 224 -15.21 6.70 -4.46
N ASN A 225 -15.21 6.62 -3.14
CA ASN A 225 -14.26 7.32 -2.27
C ASN A 225 -13.07 6.42 -1.91
N HIS A 226 -12.18 6.92 -1.05
CA HIS A 226 -10.97 6.20 -0.63
C HIS A 226 -11.23 4.78 -0.11
N MET A 227 -12.26 4.56 0.69
CA MET A 227 -12.55 3.26 1.30
C MET A 227 -13.33 2.34 0.34
N SER A 228 -14.28 2.89 -0.41
CA SER A 228 -15.17 2.13 -1.29
C SER A 228 -14.57 1.78 -2.66
N ALA A 229 -13.42 2.36 -3.01
CA ALA A 229 -12.71 2.01 -4.23
C ALA A 229 -12.01 0.64 -4.14
N VAL A 230 -11.51 0.25 -2.95
CA VAL A 230 -10.79 -1.04 -2.77
C VAL A 230 -11.62 -2.25 -3.23
N PRO A 231 -12.88 -2.44 -2.78
CA PRO A 231 -13.69 -3.59 -3.18
C PRO A 231 -14.31 -3.46 -4.59
N ALA A 232 -14.17 -2.31 -5.25
CA ALA A 232 -14.85 -2.04 -6.52
C ALA A 232 -14.46 -3.05 -7.60
N ARG A 233 -15.46 -3.53 -8.34
CA ARG A 233 -15.28 -4.48 -9.42
C ARG A 233 -14.45 -3.87 -10.54
N GLU A 234 -14.72 -2.62 -10.88
CA GLU A 234 -14.04 -1.86 -11.93
C GLU A 234 -12.55 -1.71 -11.64
N PHE A 235 -12.16 -1.56 -10.36
CA PHE A 235 -10.75 -1.54 -9.98
C PHE A 235 -10.09 -2.90 -10.23
N LYS A 236 -10.74 -3.99 -9.83
CA LYS A 236 -10.21 -5.35 -10.03
C LYS A 236 -10.05 -5.69 -11.51
N GLU A 237 -11.05 -5.36 -12.33
CA GLU A 237 -11.03 -5.59 -13.77
C GLU A 237 -9.88 -4.81 -14.43
N ALA A 238 -9.75 -3.52 -14.13
CA ALA A 238 -8.65 -2.70 -14.66
C ALA A 238 -7.27 -3.23 -14.24
N ALA A 239 -7.12 -3.67 -12.99
CA ALA A 239 -5.87 -4.25 -12.51
C ALA A 239 -5.55 -5.59 -13.20
N LEU A 240 -6.52 -6.50 -13.34
CA LEU A 240 -6.32 -7.78 -14.04
C LEU A 240 -5.93 -7.58 -15.50
N GLU A 241 -6.64 -6.71 -16.22
CA GLU A 241 -6.32 -6.36 -17.61
C GLU A 241 -4.88 -5.82 -17.72
N PHE A 242 -4.52 -4.90 -16.83
CA PHE A 242 -3.20 -4.30 -16.81
C PHE A 242 -2.09 -5.31 -16.48
N LEU A 243 -2.33 -6.25 -15.54
CA LEU A 243 -1.33 -7.26 -15.16
C LEU A 243 -1.12 -8.33 -16.24
N ALA A 244 -2.15 -8.61 -17.04
CA ALA A 244 -2.07 -9.62 -18.12
C ALA A 244 -1.23 -9.15 -19.32
N GLY A 245 -0.99 -7.88 -19.51
CA GLY A 245 -0.18 -7.32 -20.59
C GLY A 245 -0.88 -6.36 -21.46
#